data_ff33cd07d27822969a3995ea99f831e6
#
_entry.id   ff33cd07d27822969a3995ea99f831e6
#
_cell.length_a   1.000
_cell.length_b   1.000
_cell.length_c   1.000
_cell.angle_alpha   90.00
_cell.angle_beta   90.00
_cell.angle_gamma   90.00
#
_symmetry.space_group_name_H-M   'P 1'
#
loop_
_entity.id
_entity.type
_entity.pdbx_description
1 polymer ?
#
loop_
_entity_poly.entity_id
_entity_poly.type
_entity_poly.pdbx_seq_one_letter_code
_entity_poly.pdbx_strand_id
1 'polypeptide(L)'
;MKKILKFALLILVGALVIWTFWFLWQKSRPKVKKYEIEEVKTGSIEKHTVATGKVDPRNEILIKPQMSGIIAAVYKEAGDQVKAGDVIAKIKVIPDMVSLNSAESRVSRAQISFDQSKKNYDRDSKLFTDKVISKEEFEKTQLQYNNDKEELKTAKDNLSLIRDGVSNDKSQISNTQVRSTINGTILDIPIKVGNSVIQSNNFNDGTTIATVANMNDMLFVGKLDETEVGKIKVGMPMNITIGALQDQKLTAKLEYVSPKGKEENGAIMFEMKAAVKVPKDIYVRAGYSANAEILLTKEESLITIPESCVEFGGDTAFVYVLKTKEPQAFTKKQVKLGLSDGIKIEVKSGLKLKDKIRGAEILEKKLEAPKPQGRRHD
;
A
#
# COMPACT_ATOMS: atom_id res chain seq x y z
N MET A 1 67.60 54.13 46.28
CA MET A 1 66.48 53.14 46.20
C MET A 1 65.62 53.30 44.96
N LYS A 2 65.12 54.49 44.54
CA LYS A 2 64.23 54.69 43.37
C LYS A 2 64.79 54.22 41.99
N LYS A 3 66.14 54.25 41.76
CA LYS A 3 66.72 53.81 40.51
C LYS A 3 66.80 52.29 40.36
N ILE A 4 67.06 51.58 41.49
CA ILE A 4 67.11 50.08 41.50
C ILE A 4 65.69 49.50 41.27
N LEU A 5 64.63 50.12 41.80
CA LEU A 5 63.26 49.71 41.67
C LEU A 5 62.79 49.84 40.17
N LYS A 6 63.24 50.93 39.49
CA LYS A 6 62.93 51.12 38.06
C LYS A 6 63.61 50.07 37.17
N PHE A 7 64.86 49.66 37.48
CA PHE A 7 65.58 48.64 36.73
C PHE A 7 65.01 47.27 37.00
N ALA A 8 64.58 46.96 38.22
CA ALA A 8 63.88 45.71 38.52
C ALA A 8 62.52 45.62 37.81
N LEU A 9 61.77 46.70 37.71
CA LEU A 9 60.52 46.79 37.00
C LEU A 9 60.71 46.55 35.46
N LEU A 10 61.78 47.10 34.85
CA LEU A 10 62.11 46.97 33.45
C LEU A 10 62.52 45.55 33.12
N ILE A 11 63.25 44.84 33.99
CA ILE A 11 63.59 43.42 33.85
C ILE A 11 62.30 42.53 33.90
N LEU A 12 61.41 42.85 34.84
CA LEU A 12 60.15 42.10 35.03
C LEU A 12 59.25 42.25 33.83
N VAL A 13 59.13 43.45 33.25
CA VAL A 13 58.40 43.68 32.01
C VAL A 13 59.07 42.98 30.85
N GLY A 14 60.36 42.99 30.70
CA GLY A 14 61.11 42.25 29.69
C GLY A 14 60.89 40.75 29.79
N ALA A 15 60.96 40.18 30.98
CA ALA A 15 60.64 38.76 31.22
C ALA A 15 59.22 38.39 30.87
N LEU A 16 58.27 39.26 31.16
CA LEU A 16 56.85 39.05 30.85
C LEU A 16 56.61 39.07 29.32
N VAL A 17 57.30 40.00 28.60
CA VAL A 17 57.24 40.03 27.12
C VAL A 17 57.83 38.80 26.50
N ILE A 18 58.97 38.32 26.98
CA ILE A 18 59.60 37.08 26.47
C ILE A 18 58.72 35.87 26.76
N TRP A 19 58.12 35.79 27.97
CA TRP A 19 57.23 34.72 28.36
C TRP A 19 55.93 34.70 27.50
N THR A 20 55.35 35.85 27.24
CA THR A 20 54.15 35.97 26.36
C THR A 20 54.48 35.59 24.91
N PHE A 21 55.65 35.99 24.41
CA PHE A 21 56.09 35.63 23.07
C PHE A 21 56.40 34.13 22.95
N TRP A 22 57.03 33.52 23.96
CA TRP A 22 57.24 32.08 24.04
C TRP A 22 55.95 31.29 24.14
N PHE A 23 54.97 31.77 24.94
CA PHE A 23 53.67 31.20 25.08
C PHE A 23 52.87 31.26 23.78
N LEU A 24 52.86 32.40 23.10
CA LEU A 24 52.24 32.59 21.80
C LEU A 24 52.87 31.72 20.71
N TRP A 25 54.18 31.59 20.71
CA TRP A 25 54.91 30.74 19.79
C TRP A 25 54.59 29.25 19.99
N GLN A 26 54.47 28.81 21.23
CA GLN A 26 54.10 27.43 21.58
C GLN A 26 52.64 27.14 21.17
N LYS A 27 51.74 28.11 21.33
CA LYS A 27 50.33 28.02 20.97
C LYS A 27 50.10 28.13 19.45
N SER A 28 51.00 28.77 18.72
CA SER A 28 50.95 28.97 17.27
C SER A 28 51.47 27.80 16.45
N ARG A 29 51.99 26.76 17.09
CA ARG A 29 52.39 25.54 16.37
C ARG A 29 51.14 24.88 15.77
N PRO A 30 51.11 24.61 14.43
CA PRO A 30 49.97 23.95 13.82
C PRO A 30 49.82 22.54 14.43
N LYS A 31 48.66 22.27 14.99
CA LYS A 31 48.34 20.93 15.49
C LYS A 31 48.35 19.97 14.26
N VAL A 32 49.15 18.94 14.36
CA VAL A 32 49.18 17.89 13.32
C VAL A 32 47.83 17.23 13.30
N LYS A 33 47.12 17.44 12.20
CA LYS A 33 45.82 16.82 11.96
C LYS A 33 46.03 15.33 11.80
N LYS A 34 45.31 14.52 12.54
CA LYS A 34 45.30 13.07 12.39
C LYS A 34 44.07 12.68 11.57
N TYR A 35 44.28 11.80 10.63
CA TYR A 35 43.21 11.30 9.74
C TYR A 35 43.03 9.79 9.96
N GLU A 36 41.80 9.34 9.84
CA GLU A 36 41.49 7.93 9.76
C GLU A 36 42.13 7.34 8.49
N ILE A 37 42.54 6.10 8.56
CA ILE A 37 43.18 5.42 7.42
C ILE A 37 42.21 4.37 6.92
N GLU A 38 41.69 4.62 5.73
CA GLU A 38 40.83 3.67 5.03
C GLU A 38 41.61 2.79 4.07
N GLU A 39 41.21 1.55 3.93
CA GLU A 39 41.83 0.59 3.02
C GLU A 39 40.97 0.40 1.77
N VAL A 40 41.59 0.45 0.59
CA VAL A 40 40.97 0.17 -0.69
C VAL A 40 40.60 -1.30 -0.77
N LYS A 41 39.31 -1.60 -0.88
CA LYS A 41 38.71 -2.94 -0.90
C LYS A 41 37.90 -3.18 -2.16
N THR A 42 37.71 -4.46 -2.48
CA THR A 42 36.64 -4.83 -3.43
C THR A 42 35.32 -4.80 -2.75
N GLY A 43 34.32 -4.24 -3.43
CA GLY A 43 32.96 -4.14 -2.95
C GLY A 43 31.96 -4.18 -4.09
N SER A 44 30.68 -4.09 -3.75
CA SER A 44 29.58 -3.88 -4.68
C SER A 44 29.05 -2.46 -4.53
N ILE A 45 28.60 -1.89 -5.64
CA ILE A 45 27.87 -0.63 -5.70
C ILE A 45 26.49 -0.92 -6.24
N GLU A 46 25.46 -0.52 -5.50
CA GLU A 46 24.07 -0.70 -5.86
C GLU A 46 23.44 0.68 -6.02
N LYS A 47 22.92 0.96 -7.22
CA LYS A 47 22.19 2.19 -7.48
C LYS A 47 20.71 1.93 -7.31
N HIS A 48 20.08 2.66 -6.42
CA HIS A 48 18.65 2.57 -6.15
C HIS A 48 17.92 3.85 -6.56
N THR A 49 16.65 3.70 -6.91
CA THR A 49 15.70 4.81 -6.93
C THR A 49 14.55 4.50 -5.97
N VAL A 50 13.92 5.55 -5.44
CA VAL A 50 12.87 5.42 -4.44
C VAL A 50 11.54 5.87 -5.03
N ALA A 51 10.51 5.04 -4.91
CA ALA A 51 9.13 5.40 -5.22
C ALA A 51 8.32 5.44 -3.93
N THR A 52 7.51 6.46 -3.77
CA THR A 52 6.55 6.56 -2.66
C THR A 52 5.17 6.12 -3.11
N GLY A 53 4.41 5.48 -2.24
CA GLY A 53 3.10 4.96 -2.59
C GLY A 53 2.38 4.33 -1.41
N LYS A 54 1.50 3.39 -1.72
CA LYS A 54 0.71 2.63 -0.74
C LYS A 54 0.63 1.16 -1.12
N VAL A 55 0.32 0.32 -0.15
CA VAL A 55 0.06 -1.10 -0.36
C VAL A 55 -1.42 -1.34 -0.30
N ASP A 56 -2.00 -1.79 -1.42
CA ASP A 56 -3.41 -2.10 -1.58
C ASP A 56 -3.61 -3.55 -2.05
N PRO A 57 -4.74 -4.17 -1.80
CA PRO A 57 -5.08 -5.45 -2.44
C PRO A 57 -5.12 -5.29 -3.96
N ARG A 58 -4.75 -6.36 -4.69
CA ARG A 58 -4.80 -6.35 -6.17
C ARG A 58 -6.19 -6.05 -6.70
N ASN A 59 -7.21 -6.63 -6.09
CA ASN A 59 -8.61 -6.44 -6.46
C ASN A 59 -9.46 -6.18 -5.23
N GLU A 60 -10.19 -5.08 -5.26
CA GLU A 60 -11.22 -4.75 -4.31
C GLU A 60 -12.58 -4.89 -5.00
N ILE A 61 -13.44 -5.71 -4.43
CA ILE A 61 -14.77 -5.96 -4.98
C ILE A 61 -15.82 -5.24 -4.13
N LEU A 62 -16.53 -4.34 -4.77
CA LEU A 62 -17.65 -3.62 -4.16
C LEU A 62 -18.89 -4.51 -4.21
N ILE A 63 -19.35 -4.96 -3.06
CA ILE A 63 -20.56 -5.75 -2.92
C ILE A 63 -21.74 -4.79 -2.93
N LYS A 64 -22.61 -4.93 -3.93
CA LYS A 64 -23.79 -4.08 -4.16
C LYS A 64 -25.07 -4.89 -4.03
N PRO A 65 -26.21 -4.28 -3.67
CA PRO A 65 -27.47 -4.98 -3.53
C PRO A 65 -28.08 -5.32 -4.90
N GLN A 66 -28.82 -6.43 -4.96
CA GLN A 66 -29.58 -6.82 -6.14
C GLN A 66 -30.98 -6.20 -6.20
N MET A 67 -31.43 -5.60 -5.09
CA MET A 67 -32.72 -4.90 -4.97
C MET A 67 -32.58 -3.66 -4.11
N SER A 68 -33.38 -2.63 -4.40
CA SER A 68 -33.47 -1.43 -3.58
C SER A 68 -34.32 -1.69 -2.34
N GLY A 69 -33.98 -1.03 -1.23
CA GLY A 69 -34.73 -1.18 0.01
C GLY A 69 -34.01 -0.54 1.20
N ILE A 70 -34.34 -1.01 2.41
CA ILE A 70 -33.75 -0.56 3.67
C ILE A 70 -32.94 -1.71 4.27
N ILE A 71 -31.76 -1.43 4.81
CA ILE A 71 -30.95 -2.41 5.54
C ILE A 71 -31.70 -2.82 6.80
N ALA A 72 -32.11 -4.09 6.86
CA ALA A 72 -32.80 -4.68 8.00
C ALA A 72 -31.82 -5.22 9.05
N ALA A 73 -30.69 -5.78 8.62
CA ALA A 73 -29.63 -6.30 9.49
C ALA A 73 -28.29 -6.33 8.78
N VAL A 74 -27.21 -6.19 9.54
CA VAL A 74 -25.83 -6.38 9.09
C VAL A 74 -25.24 -7.49 9.97
N TYR A 75 -24.72 -8.54 9.36
CA TYR A 75 -24.26 -9.77 10.06
C TYR A 75 -22.75 -9.87 10.17
N LYS A 76 -22.01 -9.00 9.49
CA LYS A 76 -20.55 -8.99 9.40
C LYS A 76 -20.02 -7.61 9.71
N GLU A 77 -18.76 -7.55 10.14
CA GLU A 77 -18.05 -6.29 10.43
C GLU A 77 -16.80 -6.16 9.57
N ALA A 78 -16.25 -4.94 9.50
CA ALA A 78 -14.96 -4.71 8.85
C ALA A 78 -13.85 -5.49 9.59
N GLY A 79 -13.04 -6.23 8.82
CA GLY A 79 -12.02 -7.15 9.34
C GLY A 79 -12.43 -8.63 9.32
N ASP A 80 -13.73 -8.94 9.16
CA ASP A 80 -14.20 -10.33 9.09
C ASP A 80 -13.73 -11.01 7.81
N GLN A 81 -13.40 -12.29 7.92
CA GLN A 81 -13.16 -13.16 6.77
C GLN A 81 -14.49 -13.74 6.28
N VAL A 82 -14.69 -13.69 4.97
CA VAL A 82 -15.88 -14.19 4.29
C VAL A 82 -15.52 -15.12 3.13
N LYS A 83 -16.41 -16.08 2.88
CA LYS A 83 -16.39 -16.95 1.72
C LYS A 83 -17.43 -16.49 0.72
N ALA A 84 -17.23 -16.84 -0.55
CA ALA A 84 -18.24 -16.63 -1.58
C ALA A 84 -19.55 -17.33 -1.15
N GLY A 85 -20.67 -16.56 -1.16
CA GLY A 85 -21.97 -17.00 -0.71
C GLY A 85 -22.34 -16.62 0.74
N ASP A 86 -21.37 -16.21 1.57
CA ASP A 86 -21.65 -15.77 2.96
C ASP A 86 -22.52 -14.52 2.96
N VAL A 87 -23.53 -14.49 3.85
CA VAL A 87 -24.43 -13.34 3.99
C VAL A 87 -23.76 -12.23 4.78
N ILE A 88 -23.68 -11.04 4.19
CA ILE A 88 -23.13 -9.84 4.81
C ILE A 88 -24.23 -9.00 5.45
N ALA A 89 -25.31 -8.76 4.70
CA ALA A 89 -26.42 -7.93 5.15
C ALA A 89 -27.76 -8.47 4.63
N LYS A 90 -28.85 -8.05 5.27
CA LYS A 90 -30.23 -8.31 4.84
C LYS A 90 -30.93 -7.02 4.53
N ILE A 91 -31.63 -6.98 3.40
CA ILE A 91 -32.42 -5.84 2.94
C ILE A 91 -33.89 -6.16 3.14
N LYS A 92 -34.65 -5.19 3.59
CA LYS A 92 -36.13 -5.19 3.55
C LYS A 92 -36.53 -4.41 2.31
N VAL A 93 -37.22 -5.08 1.39
CA VAL A 93 -37.68 -4.46 0.14
C VAL A 93 -38.73 -3.42 0.45
N ILE A 94 -38.69 -2.29 -0.27
CA ILE A 94 -39.76 -1.30 -0.33
C ILE A 94 -40.35 -1.43 -1.73
N PRO A 95 -41.47 -2.12 -1.90
CA PRO A 95 -42.06 -2.32 -3.22
C PRO A 95 -42.59 -1.00 -3.78
N ASP A 96 -42.50 -0.84 -5.08
CA ASP A 96 -43.22 0.21 -5.80
C ASP A 96 -44.72 -0.08 -5.72
N MET A 97 -45.50 0.89 -5.22
CA MET A 97 -46.91 0.71 -4.96
C MET A 97 -47.73 0.43 -6.21
N VAL A 98 -47.34 0.98 -7.38
CA VAL A 98 -48.01 0.74 -8.66
C VAL A 98 -47.81 -0.69 -9.11
N SER A 99 -46.56 -1.17 -9.04
CA SER A 99 -46.20 -2.54 -9.38
C SER A 99 -46.83 -3.55 -8.44
N LEU A 100 -46.88 -3.25 -7.14
CA LEU A 100 -47.55 -4.10 -6.13
C LEU A 100 -49.05 -4.25 -6.42
N ASN A 101 -49.75 -3.14 -6.62
CA ASN A 101 -51.18 -3.14 -6.91
C ASN A 101 -51.51 -3.87 -8.24
N SER A 102 -50.64 -3.71 -9.24
CA SER A 102 -50.81 -4.43 -10.52
C SER A 102 -50.66 -5.94 -10.34
N ALA A 103 -49.67 -6.39 -9.52
CA ALA A 103 -49.45 -7.82 -9.22
C ALA A 103 -50.61 -8.39 -8.40
N GLU A 104 -51.12 -7.66 -7.39
CA GLU A 104 -52.28 -8.11 -6.60
C GLU A 104 -53.53 -8.24 -7.48
N SER A 105 -53.75 -7.31 -8.39
CA SER A 105 -54.86 -7.36 -9.36
C SER A 105 -54.73 -8.57 -10.31
N ARG A 106 -53.50 -8.91 -10.72
CA ARG A 106 -53.26 -10.08 -11.55
C ARG A 106 -53.54 -11.38 -10.81
N VAL A 107 -53.12 -11.49 -9.55
CA VAL A 107 -53.44 -12.66 -8.70
C VAL A 107 -54.94 -12.81 -8.54
N SER A 108 -55.69 -11.70 -8.29
CA SER A 108 -57.14 -11.73 -8.16
C SER A 108 -57.84 -12.26 -9.43
N ARG A 109 -57.43 -11.78 -10.60
CA ARG A 109 -57.99 -12.28 -11.88
C ARG A 109 -57.64 -13.75 -12.12
N ALA A 110 -56.39 -14.16 -11.92
CA ALA A 110 -55.97 -15.55 -12.08
C ALA A 110 -56.70 -16.48 -11.11
N GLN A 111 -56.97 -16.03 -9.86
CA GLN A 111 -57.75 -16.77 -8.86
C GLN A 111 -59.18 -17.00 -9.36
N ILE A 112 -59.87 -15.97 -9.89
CA ILE A 112 -61.22 -16.08 -10.42
C ILE A 112 -61.27 -17.09 -11.58
N SER A 113 -60.30 -17.03 -12.53
CA SER A 113 -60.23 -17.97 -13.66
C SER A 113 -60.02 -19.40 -13.18
N PHE A 114 -59.09 -19.58 -12.25
CA PHE A 114 -58.78 -20.90 -11.65
C PHE A 114 -60.01 -21.49 -10.93
N ASP A 115 -60.71 -20.71 -10.14
CA ASP A 115 -61.90 -21.16 -9.39
C ASP A 115 -63.00 -21.59 -10.37
N GLN A 116 -63.15 -20.89 -11.47
CA GLN A 116 -64.15 -21.23 -12.52
C GLN A 116 -63.74 -22.51 -13.24
N SER A 117 -62.45 -22.62 -13.68
CA SER A 117 -62.02 -23.81 -14.40
C SER A 117 -61.99 -25.04 -13.49
N LYS A 118 -61.69 -24.85 -12.19
CA LYS A 118 -61.76 -25.93 -11.19
C LYS A 118 -63.19 -26.44 -11.05
N LYS A 119 -64.21 -25.57 -10.95
CA LYS A 119 -65.62 -25.99 -10.89
C LYS A 119 -66.04 -26.74 -12.13
N ASN A 120 -65.60 -26.32 -13.31
CA ASN A 120 -65.86 -27.01 -14.56
C ASN A 120 -65.16 -28.39 -14.58
N TYR A 121 -63.90 -28.47 -14.20
CA TYR A 121 -63.15 -29.72 -14.13
C TYR A 121 -63.79 -30.73 -13.13
N ASP A 122 -64.14 -30.26 -11.94
CA ASP A 122 -64.81 -31.12 -10.92
C ASP A 122 -66.16 -31.65 -11.37
N ARG A 123 -66.96 -30.84 -12.11
CA ARG A 123 -68.22 -31.25 -12.72
C ARG A 123 -67.94 -32.26 -13.87
N ASP A 124 -67.09 -31.93 -14.83
CA ASP A 124 -66.86 -32.69 -16.03
C ASP A 124 -66.13 -34.04 -15.71
N SER A 125 -65.33 -34.05 -14.65
CA SER A 125 -64.72 -35.28 -14.13
C SER A 125 -65.76 -36.29 -13.65
N LYS A 126 -66.83 -35.83 -13.00
CA LYS A 126 -67.97 -36.70 -12.60
C LYS A 126 -68.72 -37.20 -13.85
N LEU A 127 -69.05 -36.29 -14.78
CA LEU A 127 -69.78 -36.64 -15.98
C LEU A 127 -69.01 -37.64 -16.86
N PHE A 128 -67.64 -37.50 -16.93
CA PHE A 128 -66.79 -38.44 -17.62
C PHE A 128 -66.80 -39.83 -16.94
N THR A 129 -66.73 -39.88 -15.61
CA THR A 129 -66.84 -41.10 -14.84
C THR A 129 -68.17 -41.81 -15.10
N ASP A 130 -69.26 -41.04 -15.18
CA ASP A 130 -70.63 -41.50 -15.48
C ASP A 130 -70.81 -41.79 -16.99
N LYS A 131 -69.78 -41.64 -17.82
CA LYS A 131 -69.76 -41.83 -19.28
C LYS A 131 -70.72 -40.93 -20.03
N VAL A 132 -70.99 -39.74 -19.52
CA VAL A 132 -71.95 -38.75 -20.13
C VAL A 132 -71.26 -37.86 -21.15
N ILE A 133 -69.93 -37.60 -21.00
CA ILE A 133 -69.16 -36.77 -21.91
C ILE A 133 -68.05 -37.57 -22.56
N SER A 134 -67.53 -37.06 -23.70
CA SER A 134 -66.42 -37.66 -24.42
C SER A 134 -65.07 -37.46 -23.71
N LYS A 135 -64.08 -38.31 -24.03
CA LYS A 135 -62.73 -38.15 -23.54
C LYS A 135 -62.10 -36.84 -24.00
N GLU A 136 -62.33 -36.47 -25.23
CA GLU A 136 -61.80 -35.22 -25.81
C GLU A 136 -62.32 -33.96 -25.06
N GLU A 137 -63.62 -33.94 -24.72
CA GLU A 137 -64.24 -32.86 -23.97
C GLU A 137 -63.67 -32.77 -22.55
N PHE A 138 -63.49 -33.90 -21.86
CA PHE A 138 -62.85 -33.95 -20.55
C PHE A 138 -61.38 -33.49 -20.63
N GLU A 139 -60.57 -33.94 -21.60
CA GLU A 139 -59.20 -33.54 -21.80
C GLU A 139 -59.08 -32.03 -22.03
N LYS A 140 -60.00 -31.43 -22.77
CA LYS A 140 -60.07 -29.97 -22.98
C LYS A 140 -60.29 -29.18 -21.64
N THR A 141 -61.22 -29.63 -20.82
CA THR A 141 -61.52 -29.03 -19.51
C THR A 141 -60.29 -29.23 -18.57
N GLN A 142 -59.69 -30.43 -18.62
CA GLN A 142 -58.49 -30.70 -17.80
C GLN A 142 -57.33 -29.81 -18.23
N LEU A 143 -57.12 -29.59 -19.51
CA LEU A 143 -56.05 -28.68 -20.00
C LEU A 143 -56.29 -27.25 -19.52
N GLN A 144 -57.54 -26.75 -19.62
CA GLN A 144 -57.87 -25.42 -19.15
C GLN A 144 -57.66 -25.27 -17.66
N TYR A 145 -58.07 -26.24 -16.84
CA TYR A 145 -57.78 -26.27 -15.41
C TYR A 145 -56.30 -26.21 -15.08
N ASN A 146 -55.48 -27.00 -15.79
CA ASN A 146 -54.06 -27.01 -15.60
C ASN A 146 -53.42 -25.68 -16.00
N ASN A 147 -53.85 -25.05 -17.08
CA ASN A 147 -53.33 -23.75 -17.54
C ASN A 147 -53.65 -22.65 -16.51
N ASP A 148 -54.93 -22.60 -16.01
CA ASP A 148 -55.32 -21.58 -15.05
C ASP A 148 -54.64 -21.79 -13.67
N LYS A 149 -54.35 -23.06 -13.30
CA LYS A 149 -53.60 -23.41 -12.14
C LYS A 149 -52.14 -22.88 -12.17
N GLU A 150 -51.45 -23.08 -13.32
CA GLU A 150 -50.11 -22.59 -13.53
C GLU A 150 -50.05 -21.07 -13.62
N GLU A 151 -51.05 -20.41 -14.26
CA GLU A 151 -51.15 -18.94 -14.31
C GLU A 151 -51.32 -18.37 -12.90
N LEU A 152 -52.19 -18.97 -12.06
CA LEU A 152 -52.37 -18.55 -10.69
C LEU A 152 -51.07 -18.68 -9.86
N LYS A 153 -50.36 -19.81 -10.05
CA LYS A 153 -49.07 -20.03 -9.39
C LYS A 153 -48.08 -18.96 -9.80
N THR A 154 -47.91 -18.70 -11.10
CA THR A 154 -47.03 -17.71 -11.67
C THR A 154 -47.39 -16.28 -11.13
N ALA A 155 -48.68 -15.94 -11.09
CA ALA A 155 -49.11 -14.67 -10.55
C ALA A 155 -48.78 -14.48 -9.06
N LYS A 156 -48.96 -15.56 -8.25
CA LYS A 156 -48.60 -15.54 -6.80
C LYS A 156 -47.07 -15.42 -6.60
N ASP A 157 -46.28 -16.13 -7.39
CA ASP A 157 -44.82 -16.06 -7.32
C ASP A 157 -44.34 -14.65 -7.68
N ASN A 158 -44.90 -14.04 -8.72
CA ASN A 158 -44.56 -12.67 -9.11
C ASN A 158 -44.91 -11.67 -8.02
N LEU A 159 -46.11 -11.79 -7.38
CA LEU A 159 -46.51 -10.97 -6.25
C LEU A 159 -45.53 -11.10 -5.08
N SER A 160 -45.12 -12.33 -4.73
CA SER A 160 -44.15 -12.58 -3.66
C SER A 160 -42.80 -11.94 -3.98
N LEU A 161 -42.34 -12.02 -5.25
CA LEU A 161 -41.09 -11.43 -5.68
C LEU A 161 -41.16 -9.87 -5.56
N ILE A 162 -42.24 -9.26 -5.97
CA ILE A 162 -42.42 -7.78 -5.87
C ILE A 162 -42.50 -7.33 -4.42
N ARG A 163 -43.30 -8.03 -3.59
CA ARG A 163 -43.60 -7.64 -2.21
C ARG A 163 -42.43 -7.98 -1.26
N ASP A 164 -41.90 -9.18 -1.35
CA ASP A 164 -40.99 -9.72 -0.34
C ASP A 164 -39.53 -9.92 -0.89
N GLY A 165 -39.35 -9.78 -2.22
CA GLY A 165 -38.06 -10.03 -2.89
C GLY A 165 -37.64 -11.49 -2.92
N VAL A 166 -38.56 -12.41 -2.63
CA VAL A 166 -38.29 -13.86 -2.53
C VAL A 166 -39.34 -14.61 -3.37
N SER A 167 -38.89 -15.58 -4.17
CA SER A 167 -39.77 -16.52 -4.88
C SER A 167 -40.10 -17.70 -3.96
N ASN A 168 -41.37 -18.13 -3.92
CA ASN A 168 -41.84 -19.24 -3.11
C ASN A 168 -41.22 -20.58 -3.51
N ASP A 169 -40.90 -20.78 -4.78
CA ASP A 169 -40.33 -22.04 -5.30
C ASP A 169 -38.82 -22.17 -5.07
N LYS A 170 -38.11 -21.06 -4.78
CA LYS A 170 -36.64 -21.02 -4.62
C LYS A 170 -36.24 -20.24 -3.38
N SER A 171 -36.74 -20.64 -2.22
CA SER A 171 -36.49 -19.98 -0.93
C SER A 171 -35.00 -19.88 -0.55
N GLN A 172 -34.13 -20.62 -1.20
CA GLN A 172 -32.68 -20.55 -0.99
C GLN A 172 -32.00 -19.39 -1.75
N ILE A 173 -32.65 -18.81 -2.78
CA ILE A 173 -32.13 -17.67 -3.55
C ILE A 173 -32.99 -16.44 -3.20
N SER A 174 -32.70 -15.84 -2.09
CA SER A 174 -33.33 -14.59 -1.69
C SER A 174 -32.51 -13.40 -2.17
N ASN A 175 -33.09 -12.57 -3.06
CA ASN A 175 -32.48 -11.32 -3.52
C ASN A 175 -32.39 -10.26 -2.38
N THR A 176 -33.01 -10.52 -1.24
CA THR A 176 -32.94 -9.66 -0.06
C THR A 176 -31.67 -9.88 0.77
N GLN A 177 -30.94 -10.96 0.54
CA GLN A 177 -29.67 -11.24 1.23
C GLN A 177 -28.50 -10.78 0.35
N VAL A 178 -27.73 -9.84 0.86
CA VAL A 178 -26.49 -9.41 0.22
C VAL A 178 -25.38 -10.36 0.63
N ARG A 179 -24.81 -11.06 -0.35
CA ARG A 179 -23.79 -12.09 -0.14
C ARG A 179 -22.48 -11.68 -0.74
N SER A 180 -21.38 -12.14 -0.15
CA SER A 180 -20.06 -12.00 -0.75
C SER A 180 -19.97 -12.79 -2.05
N THR A 181 -19.36 -12.18 -3.08
CA THR A 181 -19.13 -12.82 -4.39
C THR A 181 -17.77 -13.51 -4.46
N ILE A 182 -16.86 -13.20 -3.53
CA ILE A 182 -15.49 -13.74 -3.47
C ILE A 182 -15.13 -14.17 -2.03
N ASN A 183 -14.05 -14.97 -1.95
CA ASN A 183 -13.40 -15.24 -0.66
C ASN A 183 -12.44 -14.09 -0.34
N GLY A 184 -12.47 -13.59 0.89
CA GLY A 184 -11.57 -12.50 1.28
C GLY A 184 -11.88 -11.94 2.64
N THR A 185 -11.32 -10.77 2.92
CA THR A 185 -11.56 -9.98 4.13
C THR A 185 -12.41 -8.77 3.78
N ILE A 186 -13.37 -8.44 4.61
CA ILE A 186 -14.16 -7.22 4.48
C ILE A 186 -13.29 -6.04 4.90
N LEU A 187 -13.05 -5.11 3.98
CA LEU A 187 -12.26 -3.92 4.25
C LEU A 187 -13.10 -2.82 4.94
N ASP A 188 -14.33 -2.64 4.46
CA ASP A 188 -15.24 -1.60 4.93
C ASP A 188 -16.71 -1.98 4.72
N ILE A 189 -17.59 -1.50 5.60
CA ILE A 189 -19.05 -1.58 5.50
C ILE A 189 -19.62 -0.18 5.76
N PRO A 190 -19.78 0.65 4.71
CA PRO A 190 -20.18 2.05 4.85
C PRO A 190 -21.66 2.24 5.23
N ILE A 191 -22.43 1.15 5.35
CA ILE A 191 -23.87 1.19 5.63
C ILE A 191 -24.18 0.81 7.07
N LYS A 192 -25.34 1.27 7.54
CA LYS A 192 -25.90 0.94 8.86
C LYS A 192 -27.34 0.43 8.72
N VAL A 193 -27.80 -0.32 9.75
CA VAL A 193 -29.22 -0.71 9.84
C VAL A 193 -30.10 0.53 9.79
N GLY A 194 -31.13 0.47 8.94
CA GLY A 194 -32.01 1.60 8.65
C GLY A 194 -31.62 2.46 7.45
N ASN A 195 -30.39 2.33 6.91
CA ASN A 195 -30.03 3.06 5.70
C ASN A 195 -30.82 2.54 4.49
N SER A 196 -31.24 3.48 3.62
CA SER A 196 -31.78 3.18 2.30
C SER A 196 -30.65 2.83 1.34
N VAL A 197 -30.83 1.78 0.55
CA VAL A 197 -29.88 1.33 -0.46
C VAL A 197 -30.55 1.16 -1.81
N ILE A 198 -29.81 1.48 -2.85
CA ILE A 198 -30.28 1.49 -4.23
C ILE A 198 -29.50 0.45 -5.04
N GLN A 199 -30.22 -0.36 -5.81
CA GLN A 199 -29.66 -1.29 -6.78
C GLN A 199 -28.88 -0.55 -7.87
N SER A 200 -27.77 -1.16 -8.34
CA SER A 200 -27.03 -0.68 -9.50
C SER A 200 -27.85 -0.83 -10.78
N ASN A 201 -27.85 0.17 -11.65
CA ASN A 201 -28.46 0.16 -12.98
C ASN A 201 -27.63 1.01 -13.95
N ASN A 202 -28.07 1.12 -15.21
CA ASN A 202 -27.35 1.87 -16.25
C ASN A 202 -27.17 3.37 -15.97
N PHE A 203 -27.93 3.93 -15.03
CA PHE A 203 -27.90 5.36 -14.68
C PHE A 203 -27.29 5.62 -13.30
N ASN A 204 -27.13 4.57 -12.48
CA ASN A 204 -26.65 4.69 -11.11
C ASN A 204 -25.78 3.50 -10.72
N ASP A 205 -24.59 3.78 -10.21
CA ASP A 205 -23.66 2.76 -9.72
C ASP A 205 -24.17 1.92 -8.54
N GLY A 206 -25.27 2.34 -7.92
CA GLY A 206 -25.84 1.68 -6.75
C GLY A 206 -25.06 1.94 -5.46
N THR A 207 -25.66 1.54 -4.33
CA THR A 207 -25.06 1.71 -3.01
C THR A 207 -24.08 0.58 -2.73
N THR A 208 -22.83 0.89 -2.32
CA THR A 208 -21.88 -0.12 -1.82
C THR A 208 -22.30 -0.56 -0.42
N ILE A 209 -22.47 -1.87 -0.23
CA ILE A 209 -22.80 -2.50 1.06
C ILE A 209 -21.55 -2.84 1.83
N ALA A 210 -20.57 -3.44 1.14
CA ALA A 210 -19.28 -3.80 1.69
C ALA A 210 -18.22 -3.81 0.60
N THR A 211 -16.97 -3.61 0.99
CA THR A 211 -15.81 -3.82 0.12
C THR A 211 -15.07 -5.07 0.61
N VAL A 212 -14.89 -6.04 -0.28
CA VAL A 212 -14.20 -7.30 0.03
C VAL A 212 -12.97 -7.46 -0.84
N ALA A 213 -11.84 -7.86 -0.23
CA ALA A 213 -10.58 -8.05 -0.93
C ALA A 213 -9.82 -9.28 -0.43
N ASN A 214 -8.96 -9.82 -1.31
CA ASN A 214 -8.02 -10.86 -0.95
C ASN A 214 -6.73 -10.23 -0.40
N MET A 215 -6.54 -10.26 0.91
CA MET A 215 -5.38 -9.68 1.60
C MET A 215 -4.08 -10.47 1.41
N ASN A 216 -4.13 -11.66 0.78
CA ASN A 216 -2.93 -12.42 0.46
C ASN A 216 -2.28 -12.01 -0.88
N ASP A 217 -2.97 -11.23 -1.70
CA ASP A 217 -2.46 -10.74 -2.99
C ASP A 217 -2.44 -9.21 -2.97
N MET A 218 -1.31 -8.67 -2.51
CA MET A 218 -1.13 -7.24 -2.29
C MET A 218 -0.25 -6.64 -3.38
N LEU A 219 -0.59 -5.43 -3.80
CA LEU A 219 0.19 -4.60 -4.71
C LEU A 219 0.71 -3.36 -3.99
N PHE A 220 1.95 -3.03 -4.24
CA PHE A 220 2.44 -1.68 -4.03
C PHE A 220 2.03 -0.83 -5.24
N VAL A 221 1.26 0.21 -5.00
CA VAL A 221 0.89 1.22 -6.00
C VAL A 221 1.64 2.49 -5.68
N GLY A 222 2.70 2.73 -6.45
CA GLY A 222 3.61 3.86 -6.24
C GLY A 222 3.63 4.82 -7.40
N LYS A 223 4.29 5.96 -7.19
CA LYS A 223 4.50 7.00 -8.20
C LYS A 223 5.98 7.30 -8.32
N LEU A 224 6.43 7.46 -9.55
CA LEU A 224 7.79 7.83 -9.91
C LEU A 224 7.79 9.10 -10.74
N ASP A 225 8.83 9.90 -10.52
CA ASP A 225 9.10 11.09 -11.32
C ASP A 225 9.53 10.72 -12.76
N GLU A 226 9.28 11.62 -13.71
CA GLU A 226 9.66 11.48 -15.13
C GLU A 226 11.14 11.18 -15.33
N THR A 227 12.03 11.74 -14.48
CA THR A 227 13.48 11.54 -14.59
C THR A 227 13.94 10.13 -14.19
N GLU A 228 13.12 9.42 -13.42
CA GLU A 228 13.42 8.08 -12.90
C GLU A 228 12.72 6.96 -13.67
N VAL A 229 11.52 7.24 -14.24
CA VAL A 229 10.71 6.23 -14.93
C VAL A 229 11.44 5.59 -16.13
N GLY A 230 12.27 6.35 -16.84
CA GLY A 230 13.06 5.84 -17.97
C GLY A 230 14.14 4.81 -17.59
N LYS A 231 14.48 4.70 -16.29
CA LYS A 231 15.52 3.81 -15.78
C LYS A 231 14.95 2.47 -15.32
N ILE A 232 13.64 2.35 -15.11
CA ILE A 232 12.99 1.14 -14.59
C ILE A 232 12.42 0.29 -15.72
N LYS A 233 12.36 -1.02 -15.45
CA LYS A 233 11.77 -2.02 -16.37
C LYS A 233 10.91 -2.99 -15.58
N VAL A 234 9.83 -3.45 -16.19
CA VAL A 234 9.00 -4.53 -15.64
C VAL A 234 9.88 -5.74 -15.32
N GLY A 235 9.64 -6.34 -14.18
CA GLY A 235 10.41 -7.48 -13.68
C GLY A 235 11.52 -7.13 -12.70
N MET A 236 11.87 -5.85 -12.52
CA MET A 236 12.90 -5.43 -11.55
C MET A 236 12.49 -5.77 -10.11
N PRO A 237 13.43 -6.29 -9.33
CA PRO A 237 13.22 -6.52 -7.90
C PRO A 237 13.26 -5.20 -7.12
N MET A 238 12.50 -5.15 -6.04
CA MET A 238 12.49 -4.00 -5.14
C MET A 238 12.23 -4.41 -3.71
N ASN A 239 12.68 -3.58 -2.78
CA ASN A 239 12.38 -3.71 -1.37
C ASN A 239 11.35 -2.67 -0.98
N ILE A 240 10.32 -3.10 -0.27
CA ILE A 240 9.25 -2.23 0.22
C ILE A 240 9.37 -2.10 1.72
N THR A 241 9.42 -0.88 2.19
CA THR A 241 9.37 -0.54 3.60
C THR A 241 8.02 0.14 3.87
N ILE A 242 7.21 -0.48 4.72
CA ILE A 242 5.91 0.05 5.14
C ILE A 242 6.12 0.94 6.36
N GLY A 243 5.58 2.16 6.35
CA GLY A 243 5.77 3.12 7.44
C GLY A 243 5.31 2.62 8.81
N ALA A 244 4.25 1.80 8.85
CA ALA A 244 3.75 1.16 10.08
C ALA A 244 4.56 -0.06 10.55
N LEU A 245 5.47 -0.61 9.71
CA LEU A 245 6.24 -1.83 9.95
C LEU A 245 7.71 -1.59 9.60
N GLN A 246 8.32 -0.57 10.22
CA GLN A 246 9.65 -0.04 9.84
C GLN A 246 10.79 -1.08 9.93
N ASP A 247 10.67 -2.06 10.79
CA ASP A 247 11.69 -3.10 11.00
C ASP A 247 11.61 -4.23 9.96
N GLN A 248 10.62 -4.21 9.06
CA GLN A 248 10.36 -5.29 8.12
C GLN A 248 10.46 -4.80 6.67
N LYS A 249 11.41 -5.36 5.93
CA LYS A 249 11.54 -5.13 4.49
C LYS A 249 10.82 -6.26 3.75
N LEU A 250 9.80 -5.89 2.98
CA LEU A 250 9.08 -6.82 2.11
C LEU A 250 9.70 -6.81 0.72
N THR A 251 9.82 -7.98 0.12
CA THR A 251 10.28 -8.08 -1.26
C THR A 251 9.11 -7.94 -2.23
N ALA A 252 9.32 -7.21 -3.32
CA ALA A 252 8.34 -7.07 -4.38
C ALA A 252 8.98 -7.14 -5.76
N LYS A 253 8.15 -7.34 -6.76
CA LYS A 253 8.56 -7.36 -8.16
C LYS A 253 7.70 -6.40 -8.97
N LEU A 254 8.33 -5.53 -9.75
CA LEU A 254 7.63 -4.58 -10.61
C LEU A 254 6.86 -5.32 -11.71
N GLU A 255 5.54 -5.14 -11.76
CA GLU A 255 4.67 -5.77 -12.76
C GLU A 255 4.19 -4.80 -13.83
N TYR A 256 4.01 -3.53 -13.46
CA TYR A 256 3.43 -2.55 -14.36
C TYR A 256 4.01 -1.17 -14.14
N VAL A 257 4.21 -0.44 -15.22
CA VAL A 257 4.53 0.99 -15.25
C VAL A 257 3.58 1.66 -16.22
N SER A 258 2.91 2.71 -15.79
CA SER A 258 1.98 3.45 -16.63
C SER A 258 2.69 4.04 -17.85
N PRO A 259 2.17 3.84 -19.07
CA PRO A 259 2.72 4.49 -20.27
C PRO A 259 2.37 5.98 -20.35
N LYS A 260 1.47 6.47 -19.48
CA LYS A 260 1.03 7.87 -19.41
C LYS A 260 1.31 8.47 -18.06
N GLY A 261 2.06 9.57 -18.05
CA GLY A 261 2.25 10.40 -16.87
C GLY A 261 1.00 11.22 -16.54
N LYS A 262 0.84 11.53 -15.28
CA LYS A 262 -0.19 12.46 -14.76
C LYS A 262 0.52 13.60 -14.04
N GLU A 263 0.08 14.82 -14.29
CA GLU A 263 0.58 15.97 -13.56
C GLU A 263 -0.04 16.01 -12.16
N GLU A 264 0.81 16.02 -11.15
CA GLU A 264 0.42 16.13 -9.76
C GLU A 264 1.35 17.11 -9.04
N ASN A 265 0.78 18.15 -8.44
CA ASN A 265 1.53 19.19 -7.72
C ASN A 265 2.65 19.85 -8.55
N GLY A 266 2.47 19.99 -9.86
CA GLY A 266 3.44 20.60 -10.78
C GLY A 266 4.58 19.68 -11.22
N ALA A 267 4.53 18.39 -10.91
CA ALA A 267 5.45 17.37 -11.38
C ALA A 267 4.73 16.30 -12.19
N ILE A 268 5.39 15.76 -13.22
CA ILE A 268 4.85 14.64 -14.00
C ILE A 268 5.22 13.33 -13.31
N MET A 269 4.19 12.64 -12.82
CA MET A 269 4.33 11.38 -12.08
C MET A 269 3.79 10.21 -12.89
N PHE A 270 4.49 9.09 -12.85
CA PHE A 270 4.10 7.84 -13.50
C PHE A 270 3.69 6.81 -12.44
N GLU A 271 2.49 6.24 -12.58
CA GLU A 271 2.02 5.18 -11.71
C GLU A 271 2.76 3.87 -12.01
N MET A 272 3.17 3.20 -10.96
CA MET A 272 3.75 1.87 -11.04
C MET A 272 3.06 0.90 -10.08
N LYS A 273 3.04 -0.40 -10.45
CA LYS A 273 2.48 -1.47 -9.61
C LYS A 273 3.48 -2.59 -9.47
N ALA A 274 3.66 -3.04 -8.24
CA ALA A 274 4.55 -4.15 -7.93
C ALA A 274 3.85 -5.17 -7.03
N ALA A 275 3.97 -6.46 -7.36
CA ALA A 275 3.46 -7.54 -6.53
C ALA A 275 4.32 -7.68 -5.27
N VAL A 276 3.69 -7.54 -4.11
CA VAL A 276 4.33 -7.62 -2.81
C VAL A 276 4.22 -9.05 -2.28
N LYS A 277 5.34 -9.64 -1.89
CA LYS A 277 5.34 -10.92 -1.18
C LYS A 277 5.17 -10.63 0.32
N VAL A 278 3.96 -10.84 0.82
CA VAL A 278 3.66 -10.71 2.25
C VAL A 278 3.86 -12.06 2.94
N PRO A 279 4.77 -12.18 3.90
CA PRO A 279 4.90 -13.38 4.74
C PRO A 279 3.61 -13.64 5.53
N LYS A 280 3.32 -14.90 5.84
CA LYS A 280 2.06 -15.30 6.52
C LYS A 280 1.93 -14.81 7.96
N ASP A 281 3.04 -14.50 8.58
CA ASP A 281 3.17 -14.00 9.96
C ASP A 281 2.96 -12.48 10.06
N ILE A 282 2.88 -11.78 8.92
CA ILE A 282 2.74 -10.33 8.87
C ILE A 282 1.35 -9.97 8.36
N TYR A 283 0.62 -9.19 9.14
CA TYR A 283 -0.65 -8.62 8.71
C TYR A 283 -0.46 -7.21 8.16
N VAL A 284 -0.60 -7.05 6.85
CA VAL A 284 -0.55 -5.74 6.17
C VAL A 284 -1.97 -5.26 5.93
N ARG A 285 -2.28 -4.04 6.36
CA ARG A 285 -3.58 -3.41 6.08
C ARG A 285 -3.57 -2.71 4.72
N ALA A 286 -4.71 -2.72 4.04
CA ALA A 286 -4.91 -1.92 2.83
C ALA A 286 -4.72 -0.43 3.12
N GLY A 287 -4.12 0.31 2.19
CA GLY A 287 -3.87 1.73 2.32
C GLY A 287 -2.63 2.12 3.13
N TYR A 288 -1.84 1.18 3.64
CA TYR A 288 -0.60 1.54 4.33
C TYR A 288 0.38 2.25 3.40
N SER A 289 0.88 3.40 3.83
CA SER A 289 1.93 4.14 3.12
C SER A 289 3.23 3.33 3.12
N ALA A 290 3.90 3.30 1.99
CA ALA A 290 5.11 2.53 1.80
C ALA A 290 6.08 3.24 0.86
N ASN A 291 7.37 2.96 1.05
CA ASN A 291 8.45 3.37 0.17
C ASN A 291 9.05 2.13 -0.49
N ALA A 292 9.21 2.18 -1.80
CA ALA A 292 9.83 1.12 -2.58
C ALA A 292 11.23 1.56 -3.02
N GLU A 293 12.25 0.79 -2.64
CA GLU A 293 13.61 0.93 -3.12
C GLU A 293 13.81 -0.02 -4.31
N ILE A 294 13.93 0.53 -5.50
CA ILE A 294 14.08 -0.22 -6.74
C ILE A 294 15.55 -0.32 -7.08
N LEU A 295 16.07 -1.53 -7.24
CA LEU A 295 17.45 -1.76 -7.64
C LEU A 295 17.59 -1.53 -9.15
N LEU A 296 18.27 -0.43 -9.52
CA LEU A 296 18.53 -0.07 -10.92
C LEU A 296 19.72 -0.82 -11.51
N THR A 297 20.82 -0.82 -10.78
CA THR A 297 22.08 -1.42 -11.22
C THR A 297 22.81 -1.97 -10.00
N LYS A 298 23.35 -3.17 -10.13
CA LYS A 298 24.25 -3.78 -9.16
C LYS A 298 25.50 -4.20 -9.91
N GLU A 299 26.64 -3.62 -9.52
CA GLU A 299 27.95 -4.00 -10.01
C GLU A 299 28.77 -4.59 -8.86
N GLU A 300 29.33 -5.76 -9.08
CA GLU A 300 30.10 -6.50 -8.07
C GLU A 300 31.59 -6.52 -8.43
N SER A 301 32.41 -6.81 -7.43
CA SER A 301 33.89 -6.94 -7.60
C SER A 301 34.57 -5.66 -8.06
N LEU A 302 34.00 -4.49 -7.78
CA LEU A 302 34.61 -3.21 -8.09
C LEU A 302 35.64 -2.81 -7.01
N ILE A 303 36.66 -2.04 -7.41
CA ILE A 303 37.54 -1.36 -6.44
C ILE A 303 36.76 -0.16 -5.91
N THR A 304 36.39 -0.19 -4.62
CA THR A 304 35.56 0.83 -3.99
C THR A 304 36.28 1.52 -2.84
N ILE A 305 35.99 2.79 -2.67
CA ILE A 305 36.43 3.62 -1.54
C ILE A 305 35.22 4.42 -1.01
N PRO A 306 35.21 4.84 0.26
CA PRO A 306 34.23 5.80 0.76
C PRO A 306 34.30 7.10 -0.06
N GLU A 307 33.15 7.63 -0.50
CA GLU A 307 33.12 8.86 -1.31
C GLU A 307 33.67 10.05 -0.55
N SER A 308 33.57 10.03 0.80
CA SER A 308 34.17 11.04 1.70
C SER A 308 35.72 11.13 1.62
N CYS A 309 36.38 10.11 1.06
CA CYS A 309 37.84 10.12 0.88
C CYS A 309 38.28 10.80 -0.42
N VAL A 310 37.32 11.21 -1.26
CA VAL A 310 37.60 11.82 -2.57
C VAL A 310 37.52 13.34 -2.49
N GLU A 311 38.52 14.00 -3.05
CA GLU A 311 38.53 15.46 -3.24
C GLU A 311 38.23 15.77 -4.73
N PHE A 312 37.09 16.40 -4.97
CA PHE A 312 36.66 16.80 -6.31
C PHE A 312 37.27 18.17 -6.65
N GLY A 313 37.99 18.24 -7.76
CA GLY A 313 38.60 19.47 -8.27
C GLY A 313 38.16 19.75 -9.71
N GLY A 314 36.95 20.30 -9.90
CA GLY A 314 36.37 20.46 -11.23
C GLY A 314 36.15 19.11 -11.91
N ASP A 315 36.69 18.92 -13.12
CA ASP A 315 36.58 17.66 -13.88
C ASP A 315 37.51 16.55 -13.42
N THR A 316 38.32 16.78 -12.39
CA THR A 316 39.30 15.81 -11.88
C THR A 316 39.03 15.42 -10.43
N ALA A 317 39.29 14.17 -10.09
CA ALA A 317 39.13 13.66 -8.73
C ALA A 317 40.49 13.21 -8.18
N PHE A 318 40.69 13.44 -6.92
CA PHE A 318 41.95 13.15 -6.23
C PHE A 318 41.69 12.39 -4.94
N VAL A 319 42.64 11.49 -4.60
CA VAL A 319 42.65 10.78 -3.33
C VAL A 319 44.05 10.94 -2.72
N TYR A 320 44.11 10.99 -1.41
CA TYR A 320 45.38 11.08 -0.68
C TYR A 320 45.83 9.72 -0.21
N VAL A 321 46.86 9.18 -0.84
CA VAL A 321 47.44 7.86 -0.52
C VAL A 321 48.48 8.01 0.58
N LEU A 322 48.44 7.17 1.59
CA LEU A 322 49.38 7.16 2.73
C LEU A 322 50.76 6.74 2.27
N LYS A 323 51.76 7.59 2.51
CA LYS A 323 53.16 7.30 2.24
C LYS A 323 53.91 6.85 3.52
N THR A 324 53.64 7.53 4.63
CA THR A 324 54.24 7.24 5.93
C THR A 324 53.16 7.30 7.01
N LYS A 325 53.24 6.35 7.98
CA LYS A 325 52.22 6.22 9.03
C LYS A 325 52.48 7.17 10.21
N GLU A 326 53.74 7.37 10.58
CA GLU A 326 54.14 8.26 11.69
C GLU A 326 55.46 8.99 11.31
N PRO A 327 55.39 10.37 11.17
CA PRO A 327 54.18 11.18 11.07
C PRO A 327 53.37 10.84 9.82
N GLN A 328 52.04 11.03 9.89
CA GLN A 328 51.17 10.78 8.74
C GLN A 328 51.53 11.74 7.58
N ALA A 329 52.00 11.14 6.47
CA ALA A 329 52.27 11.86 5.24
C ALA A 329 51.49 11.23 4.09
N PHE A 330 50.81 12.06 3.30
CA PHE A 330 49.96 11.63 2.21
C PHE A 330 50.47 12.22 0.89
N THR A 331 50.29 11.47 -0.18
CA THR A 331 50.55 11.93 -1.56
C THR A 331 49.25 12.06 -2.29
N LYS A 332 48.96 13.25 -2.84
CA LYS A 332 47.79 13.52 -3.68
C LYS A 332 47.93 12.77 -5.01
N LYS A 333 46.97 11.92 -5.34
CA LYS A 333 46.96 11.08 -6.54
C LYS A 333 45.66 11.28 -7.30
N GLN A 334 45.74 11.51 -8.58
CA GLN A 334 44.57 11.61 -9.45
C GLN A 334 43.99 10.22 -9.68
N VAL A 335 42.66 10.13 -9.64
CA VAL A 335 41.90 8.89 -9.85
C VAL A 335 40.83 9.11 -10.89
N LYS A 336 40.50 8.05 -11.65
CA LYS A 336 39.31 8.01 -12.48
C LYS A 336 38.22 7.27 -11.74
N LEU A 337 37.12 7.95 -11.54
CA LEU A 337 35.96 7.43 -10.82
C LEU A 337 34.97 6.79 -11.78
N GLY A 338 34.12 5.95 -11.25
CA GLY A 338 33.02 5.30 -11.96
C GLY A 338 31.68 5.50 -11.26
N LEU A 339 30.98 4.40 -10.97
CA LEU A 339 29.70 4.41 -10.30
C LEU A 339 29.83 4.87 -8.85
N SER A 340 28.83 5.59 -8.35
CA SER A 340 28.68 5.96 -6.94
C SER A 340 27.26 5.66 -6.46
N ASP A 341 27.12 5.26 -5.20
CA ASP A 341 25.84 5.14 -4.47
C ASP A 341 25.66 6.26 -3.43
N GLY A 342 26.56 7.27 -3.40
CA GLY A 342 26.57 8.37 -2.43
C GLY A 342 27.29 8.03 -1.11
N ILE A 343 27.67 6.77 -0.87
CA ILE A 343 28.44 6.29 0.28
C ILE A 343 29.80 5.78 -0.19
N LYS A 344 29.79 4.96 -1.22
CA LYS A 344 30.97 4.37 -1.86
C LYS A 344 31.03 4.77 -3.33
N ILE A 345 32.25 4.88 -3.83
CA ILE A 345 32.50 5.22 -5.21
C ILE A 345 33.50 4.25 -5.83
N GLU A 346 33.24 3.86 -7.07
CA GLU A 346 34.11 3.03 -7.86
C GLU A 346 35.38 3.80 -8.28
N VAL A 347 36.53 3.14 -8.19
CA VAL A 347 37.79 3.65 -8.74
C VAL A 347 38.18 2.79 -9.93
N LYS A 348 37.98 3.30 -11.14
CA LYS A 348 38.38 2.62 -12.41
C LYS A 348 39.86 2.57 -12.61
N SER A 349 40.60 3.61 -12.18
CA SER A 349 42.07 3.62 -12.26
C SER A 349 42.64 4.64 -11.28
N GLY A 350 43.90 4.41 -10.91
CA GLY A 350 44.66 5.30 -10.04
C GLY A 350 44.99 4.70 -8.67
N LEU A 351 44.27 3.69 -8.17
CA LEU A 351 44.56 3.00 -6.92
C LEU A 351 44.72 1.50 -7.14
N LYS A 352 45.37 0.84 -6.20
CA LYS A 352 45.52 -0.61 -6.13
C LYS A 352 44.79 -1.14 -4.91
N LEU A 353 44.40 -2.41 -4.94
CA LEU A 353 43.87 -3.11 -3.77
C LEU A 353 44.85 -3.02 -2.62
N LYS A 354 44.34 -2.81 -1.40
CA LYS A 354 45.09 -2.63 -0.14
C LYS A 354 45.87 -1.32 -0.05
N ASP A 355 45.79 -0.39 -1.02
CA ASP A 355 46.31 0.96 -0.82
C ASP A 355 45.61 1.58 0.40
N LYS A 356 46.36 2.32 1.20
CA LYS A 356 45.84 3.03 2.36
C LYS A 356 45.61 4.49 1.98
N ILE A 357 44.41 4.96 2.21
CA ILE A 357 43.98 6.31 1.83
C ILE A 357 43.58 7.11 3.06
N ARG A 358 43.57 8.43 2.93
CA ARG A 358 43.12 9.38 3.94
C ARG A 358 41.62 9.36 4.05
N GLY A 359 41.11 9.02 5.21
CA GLY A 359 39.71 9.11 5.58
C GLY A 359 39.36 10.44 6.26
N ALA A 360 38.38 10.42 7.14
CA ALA A 360 37.91 11.58 7.89
C ALA A 360 38.96 12.13 8.87
N GLU A 361 38.92 13.44 9.13
CA GLU A 361 39.76 14.07 10.17
C GLU A 361 39.30 13.61 11.56
N ILE A 362 40.22 13.06 12.36
CA ILE A 362 39.94 12.67 13.73
C ILE A 362 39.96 13.95 14.60
N LEU A 363 38.78 14.46 14.92
CA LEU A 363 38.63 15.55 15.90
C LEU A 363 38.88 14.98 17.30
N GLU A 364 39.99 15.32 17.94
CA GLU A 364 40.18 15.03 19.36
C GLU A 364 39.05 15.72 20.17
N LYS A 365 38.09 14.93 20.62
CA LYS A 365 37.02 15.37 21.50
C LYS A 365 37.68 15.80 22.81
N LYS A 366 37.77 17.12 23.06
CA LYS A 366 38.20 17.70 24.32
C LYS A 366 37.34 17.12 25.43
N LEU A 367 37.86 16.20 26.22
CA LEU A 367 37.22 15.74 27.45
C LEU A 367 37.08 16.96 28.34
N GLU A 368 35.94 17.61 28.38
CA GLU A 368 35.57 18.53 29.42
C GLU A 368 35.58 17.76 30.75
N ALA A 369 36.50 18.10 31.61
CA ALA A 369 36.54 17.60 32.98
C ALA A 369 35.18 17.89 33.66
N PRO A 370 34.63 16.94 34.41
CA PRO A 370 33.36 17.14 35.09
C PRO A 370 33.51 18.33 36.08
N LYS A 371 32.63 19.33 35.96
CA LYS A 371 32.53 20.42 36.94
C LYS A 371 32.26 19.80 38.30
N PRO A 372 33.01 20.19 39.34
CA PRO A 372 32.75 19.71 40.70
C PRO A 372 31.35 20.18 41.12
N GLN A 373 30.51 19.21 41.46
CA GLN A 373 29.21 19.49 42.08
C GLN A 373 29.44 20.20 43.42
N GLY A 374 29.05 21.47 43.50
CA GLY A 374 29.01 22.22 44.73
C GLY A 374 28.13 21.51 45.74
N ARG A 375 28.70 21.11 46.89
CA ARG A 375 27.98 20.71 48.09
C ARG A 375 27.02 21.84 48.47
N ARG A 376 25.75 21.58 48.40
CA ARG A 376 24.75 22.34 49.16
C ARG A 376 24.90 21.89 50.62
N HIS A 377 25.29 22.82 51.48
CA HIS A 377 25.02 22.77 52.92
C HIS A 377 23.61 23.31 53.13
N ASP A 378 22.87 22.54 53.89
CA ASP A 378 21.61 22.77 54.62
C ASP A 378 20.35 23.04 53.81
#